data_a35738e8c1ec45773001515d508562bd
#
_entry.id   a35738e8c1ec45773001515d508562bd
#
_cell.length_a   1.000
_cell.length_b   1.000
_cell.length_c   1.000
_cell.angle_alpha   90.00
_cell.angle_beta   90.00
_cell.angle_gamma   90.00
#
_symmetry.space_group_name_H-M   'P 1'
#
loop_
_entity.id
_entity.type
_entity.pdbx_description
1 polymer ?
#
loop_
_entity_poly.entity_id
_entity_poly.type
_entity_poly.pdbx_seq_one_letter_code
_entity_poly.pdbx_strand_id
1 'polypeptide(L)'
;VHILPPYMGSKGGTWYKGTANAIYQNIGFINLYDPEYVVILSGDHIYKMDYSKMVERHKAVGAACTISVMEVPWSEASRFGIMSVDENDLITEFAEKPKEPKSNLASMGIYVFTWKTLRRYLEADEANPNSENDFGKNVIPAMLGDGERMAAYRFSGYWKDVGTLESLWDANMDMLSPESGLDLLDESWPIYARSVNAPPAFLGRRCQISHSAFNRGSDLEGTVENSVLAPNVTVGEGARVSYSVLFPGVTVEPGAVVEYAILGEGCRIGRNCRLGGTPEETAPDPWGLTVLAP
;
A
#
# COMPACT_ATOMS: atom_id res chain seq x y z
N VAL A 1 15.19 6.56 -11.49
CA VAL A 1 13.90 5.83 -11.54
C VAL A 1 13.52 5.64 -12.99
N HIS A 2 13.15 4.41 -13.39
CA HIS A 2 12.66 4.06 -14.72
C HIS A 2 11.22 3.56 -14.59
N ILE A 3 10.34 4.05 -15.45
CA ILE A 3 8.98 3.55 -15.58
C ILE A 3 9.00 2.55 -16.73
N LEU A 4 8.67 1.30 -16.44
CA LEU A 4 8.68 0.19 -17.38
C LEU A 4 7.22 -0.27 -17.60
N PRO A 5 6.51 0.33 -18.59
CA PRO A 5 5.15 -0.11 -18.93
C PRO A 5 5.19 -1.49 -19.59
N PRO A 6 4.07 -2.20 -19.66
CA PRO A 6 3.96 -3.45 -20.42
C PRO A 6 4.46 -3.24 -21.85
N TYR A 7 5.31 -4.14 -22.33
CA TYR A 7 6.01 -3.97 -23.60
C TYR A 7 5.19 -4.47 -24.78
N MET A 8 5.04 -3.64 -25.81
CA MET A 8 4.48 -4.03 -27.10
C MET A 8 5.59 -4.60 -27.98
N GLY A 9 5.78 -5.92 -27.94
CA GLY A 9 6.72 -6.61 -28.83
C GLY A 9 6.22 -6.73 -30.28
N SER A 10 7.09 -7.19 -31.18
CA SER A 10 6.76 -7.39 -32.60
C SER A 10 5.62 -8.41 -32.88
N LYS A 11 5.23 -9.18 -31.86
CA LYS A 11 4.12 -10.16 -31.92
C LYS A 11 2.82 -9.67 -31.24
N GLY A 12 2.71 -8.39 -30.98
CA GLY A 12 1.63 -7.82 -30.15
C GLY A 12 2.05 -7.63 -28.70
N GLY A 13 1.45 -6.64 -28.01
CA GLY A 13 1.69 -6.38 -26.60
C GLY A 13 0.63 -7.06 -25.76
N THR A 14 1.03 -7.62 -24.64
CA THR A 14 0.11 -8.05 -23.61
C THR A 14 0.40 -7.27 -22.33
N TRP A 15 -0.66 -6.88 -21.64
CA TRP A 15 -0.53 -6.36 -20.28
C TRP A 15 0.20 -7.36 -19.40
N TYR A 16 0.78 -6.91 -18.29
CA TYR A 16 1.31 -7.80 -17.29
C TYR A 16 0.21 -8.76 -16.82
N LYS A 17 0.47 -10.07 -16.93
CA LYS A 17 -0.51 -11.10 -16.59
C LYS A 17 -0.63 -11.34 -15.09
N GLY A 18 0.42 -10.97 -14.34
CA GLY A 18 0.53 -11.12 -12.90
C GLY A 18 1.83 -10.49 -12.39
N THR A 19 2.03 -10.56 -11.08
CA THR A 19 3.16 -9.93 -10.40
C THR A 19 4.52 -10.47 -10.87
N ALA A 20 4.64 -11.77 -11.09
CA ALA A 20 5.85 -12.41 -11.60
C ALA A 20 6.11 -12.06 -13.07
N ASN A 21 5.05 -12.00 -13.90
CA ASN A 21 5.17 -11.63 -15.30
C ASN A 21 5.67 -10.19 -15.49
N ALA A 22 5.33 -9.27 -14.57
CA ALA A 22 5.85 -7.92 -14.60
C ALA A 22 7.38 -7.87 -14.49
N ILE A 23 7.97 -8.72 -13.67
CA ILE A 23 9.43 -8.84 -13.55
C ILE A 23 10.00 -9.61 -14.75
N TYR A 24 9.34 -10.69 -15.19
CA TYR A 24 9.78 -11.48 -16.33
C TYR A 24 9.92 -10.64 -17.61
N GLN A 25 8.92 -9.84 -17.96
CA GLN A 25 8.97 -8.98 -19.14
C GLN A 25 10.12 -7.96 -19.11
N ASN A 26 10.65 -7.66 -17.93
CA ASN A 26 11.72 -6.70 -17.71
C ASN A 26 13.10 -7.33 -17.42
N ILE A 27 13.25 -8.66 -17.57
CA ILE A 27 14.52 -9.37 -17.36
C ILE A 27 15.65 -8.74 -18.18
N GLY A 28 15.39 -8.39 -19.45
CA GLY A 28 16.39 -7.76 -20.31
C GLY A 28 16.93 -6.44 -19.77
N PHE A 29 16.04 -5.63 -19.19
CA PHE A 29 16.42 -4.37 -18.55
C PHE A 29 17.20 -4.60 -17.25
N ILE A 30 16.77 -5.52 -16.40
CA ILE A 30 17.44 -5.85 -15.14
C ILE A 30 18.85 -6.40 -15.41
N ASN A 31 19.02 -7.24 -16.43
CA ASN A 31 20.30 -7.81 -16.82
C ASN A 31 21.34 -6.78 -17.28
N LEU A 32 20.94 -5.56 -17.71
CA LEU A 32 21.89 -4.49 -18.02
C LEU A 32 22.71 -4.05 -16.80
N TYR A 33 22.19 -4.29 -15.60
CA TYR A 33 22.85 -3.95 -14.33
C TYR A 33 23.59 -5.12 -13.70
N ASP A 34 23.40 -6.34 -14.21
CA ASP A 34 23.98 -7.61 -13.68
C ASP A 34 23.92 -7.69 -12.14
N PRO A 35 22.74 -7.50 -11.52
CA PRO A 35 22.64 -7.47 -10.07
C PRO A 35 22.84 -8.86 -9.48
N GLU A 36 23.49 -8.94 -8.31
CA GLU A 36 23.56 -10.18 -7.52
C GLU A 36 22.21 -10.46 -6.84
N TYR A 37 21.59 -9.41 -6.31
CA TYR A 37 20.30 -9.46 -5.61
C TYR A 37 19.33 -8.45 -6.20
N VAL A 38 18.04 -8.75 -6.11
CA VAL A 38 16.95 -7.83 -6.44
C VAL A 38 15.99 -7.73 -5.26
N VAL A 39 15.53 -6.52 -5.00
CA VAL A 39 14.47 -6.25 -4.02
C VAL A 39 13.19 -5.97 -4.78
N ILE A 40 12.15 -6.72 -4.49
CA ILE A 40 10.81 -6.58 -5.10
C ILE A 40 9.86 -6.07 -4.04
N LEU A 41 9.13 -5.00 -4.35
CA LEU A 41 8.24 -4.30 -3.44
C LEU A 41 6.85 -4.23 -4.03
N SER A 42 5.83 -4.29 -3.18
CA SER A 42 4.45 -3.95 -3.55
C SER A 42 4.30 -2.42 -3.64
N GLY A 43 3.49 -1.94 -4.56
CA GLY A 43 3.31 -0.51 -4.82
C GLY A 43 2.21 0.16 -3.99
N ASP A 44 1.41 -0.64 -3.29
CA ASP A 44 0.21 -0.25 -2.55
C ASP A 44 0.31 -0.52 -1.04
N HIS A 45 1.50 -0.59 -0.50
CA HIS A 45 1.74 -0.79 0.92
C HIS A 45 2.36 0.45 1.58
N ILE A 46 1.92 0.78 2.78
CA ILE A 46 2.43 1.88 3.59
C ILE A 46 3.26 1.32 4.74
N TYR A 47 4.55 1.66 4.77
CA TYR A 47 5.51 1.25 5.79
C TYR A 47 6.81 2.05 5.68
N LYS A 48 7.67 1.99 6.71
CA LYS A 48 9.07 2.44 6.65
C LYS A 48 9.98 1.25 6.97
N MET A 49 10.86 0.88 6.05
CA MET A 49 11.75 -0.27 6.23
C MET A 49 13.16 0.03 5.71
N ASP A 50 14.16 -0.34 6.49
CA ASP A 50 15.55 -0.39 6.05
C ASP A 50 15.80 -1.74 5.34
N TYR A 51 15.76 -1.71 4.02
CA TYR A 51 15.96 -2.92 3.20
C TYR A 51 17.38 -3.51 3.32
N SER A 52 18.38 -2.72 3.77
CA SER A 52 19.75 -3.22 3.93
C SER A 52 19.80 -4.37 4.93
N LYS A 53 19.03 -4.27 6.03
CA LYS A 53 18.93 -5.34 7.04
C LYS A 53 18.33 -6.63 6.48
N MET A 54 17.35 -6.50 5.59
CA MET A 54 16.77 -7.66 4.92
C MET A 54 17.74 -8.31 3.95
N VAL A 55 18.52 -7.50 3.20
CA VAL A 55 19.59 -7.99 2.31
C VAL A 55 20.73 -8.64 3.11
N GLU A 56 21.11 -8.07 4.25
CA GLU A 56 22.10 -8.67 5.17
C GLU A 56 21.63 -10.04 5.66
N ARG A 57 20.39 -10.17 6.09
CA ARG A 57 19.78 -11.45 6.47
C ARG A 57 19.84 -12.46 5.32
N HIS A 58 19.46 -12.03 4.12
CA HIS A 58 19.47 -12.84 2.91
C HIS A 58 20.88 -13.44 2.64
N LYS A 59 21.90 -12.59 2.71
CA LYS A 59 23.31 -12.99 2.55
C LYS A 59 23.78 -13.91 3.66
N ALA A 60 23.48 -13.56 4.91
CA ALA A 60 23.94 -14.31 6.09
C ALA A 60 23.48 -15.76 6.09
N VAL A 61 22.25 -16.02 5.60
CA VAL A 61 21.71 -17.38 5.53
C VAL A 61 21.93 -18.06 4.17
N GLY A 62 22.48 -17.35 3.19
CA GLY A 62 22.66 -17.87 1.83
C GLY A 62 21.31 -18.25 1.18
N ALA A 63 20.30 -17.40 1.35
CA ALA A 63 18.97 -17.68 0.85
C ALA A 63 18.87 -17.47 -0.68
N ALA A 64 18.00 -18.21 -1.34
CA ALA A 64 17.54 -17.95 -2.69
C ALA A 64 16.45 -16.88 -2.72
N CYS A 65 15.61 -16.87 -1.66
CA CYS A 65 14.58 -15.87 -1.43
C CYS A 65 14.50 -15.53 0.06
N THR A 66 14.36 -14.25 0.37
CA THR A 66 13.98 -13.78 1.71
C THR A 66 12.68 -12.99 1.61
N ILE A 67 11.71 -13.33 2.45
CA ILE A 67 10.38 -12.70 2.47
C ILE A 67 10.25 -11.89 3.75
N SER A 68 9.88 -10.62 3.63
CA SER A 68 9.50 -9.84 4.80
C SER A 68 8.14 -10.29 5.32
N VAL A 69 8.06 -10.51 6.61
CA VAL A 69 6.89 -11.07 7.29
C VAL A 69 6.52 -10.29 8.53
N MET A 70 5.22 -10.30 8.85
CA MET A 70 4.67 -9.70 10.05
C MET A 70 3.58 -10.61 10.62
N GLU A 71 3.46 -10.64 11.94
CA GLU A 71 2.32 -11.28 12.59
C GLU A 71 1.08 -10.40 12.47
N VAL A 72 0.02 -10.95 11.91
CA VAL A 72 -1.27 -10.29 11.77
C VAL A 72 -2.31 -10.92 12.70
N PRO A 73 -3.42 -10.22 13.01
CA PRO A 73 -4.56 -10.86 13.69
C PRO A 73 -5.03 -12.10 12.94
N TRP A 74 -5.34 -13.16 13.66
CA TRP A 74 -5.80 -14.43 13.06
C TRP A 74 -7.02 -14.25 12.16
N SER A 75 -7.90 -13.31 12.48
CA SER A 75 -9.08 -12.95 11.68
C SER A 75 -8.74 -12.42 10.28
N GLU A 76 -7.53 -11.88 10.11
CA GLU A 76 -7.06 -11.29 8.83
C GLU A 76 -6.12 -12.21 8.07
N ALA A 77 -5.60 -13.27 8.72
CA ALA A 77 -4.56 -14.12 8.14
C ALA A 77 -4.95 -14.71 6.76
N SER A 78 -6.24 -15.02 6.54
CA SER A 78 -6.73 -15.55 5.26
C SER A 78 -6.65 -14.56 4.09
N ARG A 79 -6.33 -13.29 4.33
CA ARG A 79 -6.19 -12.26 3.28
C ARG A 79 -4.80 -12.26 2.63
N PHE A 80 -3.81 -12.87 3.29
CA PHE A 80 -2.40 -12.78 2.94
C PHE A 80 -1.80 -14.14 2.57
N GLY A 81 -0.64 -14.12 1.94
CA GLY A 81 0.23 -15.28 1.88
C GLY A 81 0.76 -15.60 3.28
N ILE A 82 0.48 -16.80 3.79
CA ILE A 82 0.84 -17.21 5.14
C ILE A 82 1.96 -18.24 5.09
N MET A 83 2.92 -18.10 6.00
CA MET A 83 4.04 -19.02 6.06
C MET A 83 4.26 -19.58 7.45
N SER A 84 4.82 -20.81 7.46
CA SER A 84 5.39 -21.43 8.64
C SER A 84 6.92 -21.39 8.52
N VAL A 85 7.59 -21.22 9.65
CA VAL A 85 9.06 -21.16 9.72
C VAL A 85 9.58 -22.11 10.76
N ASP A 86 10.84 -22.51 10.65
CA ASP A 86 11.57 -23.23 11.67
C ASP A 86 12.17 -22.29 12.75
N GLU A 87 12.93 -22.86 13.68
CA GLU A 87 13.61 -22.13 14.76
C GLU A 87 14.65 -21.10 14.29
N ASN A 88 15.09 -21.19 13.03
CA ASN A 88 16.05 -20.29 12.39
C ASN A 88 15.39 -19.29 11.45
N ASP A 89 14.06 -19.18 11.48
CA ASP A 89 13.26 -18.39 10.54
C ASP A 89 13.49 -18.80 9.08
N LEU A 90 13.76 -20.09 8.80
CA LEU A 90 13.70 -20.63 7.45
C LEU A 90 12.26 -21.07 7.14
N ILE A 91 11.79 -20.71 5.95
CA ILE A 91 10.42 -20.99 5.53
C ILE A 91 10.28 -22.46 5.20
N THR A 92 9.36 -23.13 5.89
CA THR A 92 9.06 -24.55 5.73
C THR A 92 7.76 -24.80 4.98
N GLU A 93 6.83 -23.84 5.02
CA GLU A 93 5.54 -23.93 4.34
C GLU A 93 5.08 -22.53 3.92
N PHE A 94 4.44 -22.43 2.76
CA PHE A 94 3.81 -21.21 2.26
C PHE A 94 2.44 -21.54 1.67
N ALA A 95 1.43 -20.75 2.01
CA ALA A 95 0.08 -20.88 1.48
C ALA A 95 -0.49 -19.50 1.11
N GLU A 96 -0.83 -19.31 -0.15
CA GLU A 96 -1.44 -18.06 -0.63
C GLU A 96 -2.92 -18.00 -0.27
N LYS A 97 -3.30 -17.04 0.57
CA LYS A 97 -4.67 -16.74 1.00
C LYS A 97 -5.45 -18.00 1.46
N PRO A 98 -4.92 -18.77 2.42
CA PRO A 98 -5.53 -20.02 2.84
C PRO A 98 -6.86 -19.77 3.56
N LYS A 99 -7.86 -20.62 3.31
CA LYS A 99 -9.14 -20.54 4.04
C LYS A 99 -8.98 -20.86 5.52
N GLU A 100 -8.07 -21.75 5.85
CA GLU A 100 -7.73 -22.18 7.20
C GLU A 100 -6.21 -21.98 7.41
N PRO A 101 -5.78 -20.79 7.85
CA PRO A 101 -4.37 -20.51 8.04
C PRO A 101 -3.78 -21.31 9.20
N LYS A 102 -2.62 -21.95 8.99
CA LYS A 102 -1.87 -22.67 10.02
C LYS A 102 -0.99 -21.78 10.88
N SER A 103 -0.77 -20.56 10.46
CA SER A 103 0.04 -19.53 11.09
C SER A 103 -0.60 -18.17 10.84
N ASN A 104 -0.22 -17.18 11.62
CA ASN A 104 -0.58 -15.78 11.37
C ASN A 104 0.61 -14.94 10.89
N LEU A 105 1.69 -15.60 10.45
CA LEU A 105 2.87 -14.95 9.90
C LEU A 105 2.62 -14.63 8.43
N ALA A 106 2.24 -13.39 8.17
CA ALA A 106 1.82 -12.93 6.85
C ALA A 106 3.00 -12.38 6.02
N SER A 107 3.01 -12.69 4.72
CA SER A 107 3.88 -12.05 3.75
C SER A 107 3.50 -10.58 3.57
N MET A 108 4.47 -9.71 3.63
CA MET A 108 4.28 -8.29 3.32
C MET A 108 4.39 -7.97 1.82
N GLY A 109 4.55 -8.96 0.94
CA GLY A 109 4.78 -8.70 -0.48
C GLY A 109 6.13 -8.03 -0.77
N ILE A 110 7.08 -8.15 0.14
CA ILE A 110 8.42 -7.58 0.05
C ILE A 110 9.41 -8.71 0.03
N TYR A 111 10.20 -8.79 -1.04
CA TYR A 111 11.10 -9.91 -1.29
C TYR A 111 12.51 -9.45 -1.60
N VAL A 112 13.50 -10.20 -1.14
CA VAL A 112 14.86 -10.17 -1.66
C VAL A 112 15.14 -11.51 -2.35
N PHE A 113 15.56 -11.48 -3.60
CA PHE A 113 15.93 -12.67 -4.35
C PHE A 113 17.37 -12.62 -4.82
N THR A 114 18.04 -13.76 -4.82
CA THR A 114 19.24 -13.99 -5.62
C THR A 114 18.84 -13.97 -7.10
N TRP A 115 19.32 -12.97 -7.87
CA TRP A 115 18.80 -12.70 -9.22
C TRP A 115 18.88 -13.91 -10.17
N LYS A 116 20.02 -14.60 -10.19
CA LYS A 116 20.20 -15.78 -11.07
C LYS A 116 19.18 -16.88 -10.79
N THR A 117 18.85 -17.08 -9.51
CA THR A 117 17.84 -18.07 -9.10
C THR A 117 16.45 -17.61 -9.51
N LEU A 118 16.07 -16.39 -9.16
CA LEU A 118 14.76 -15.84 -9.52
C LEU A 118 14.51 -15.89 -11.03
N ARG A 119 15.48 -15.45 -11.83
CA ARG A 119 15.38 -15.44 -13.29
C ARG A 119 15.02 -16.82 -13.84
N ARG A 120 15.66 -17.90 -13.34
CA ARG A 120 15.36 -19.26 -13.75
C ARG A 120 13.89 -19.63 -13.49
N TYR A 121 13.36 -19.28 -12.33
CA TYR A 121 11.96 -19.54 -11.98
C TYR A 121 11.00 -18.69 -12.79
N LEU A 122 11.30 -17.43 -13.07
CA LEU A 122 10.47 -16.57 -13.93
C LEU A 122 10.39 -17.10 -15.37
N GLU A 123 11.53 -17.57 -15.92
CA GLU A 123 11.57 -18.18 -17.27
C GLU A 123 10.78 -19.48 -17.32
N ALA A 124 10.86 -20.33 -16.27
CA ALA A 124 10.10 -21.55 -16.16
C ALA A 124 8.59 -21.30 -15.97
N ASP A 125 8.25 -20.30 -15.16
CA ASP A 125 6.86 -19.90 -14.88
C ASP A 125 6.16 -19.39 -16.15
N GLU A 126 6.79 -18.52 -16.93
CA GLU A 126 6.24 -18.02 -18.19
C GLU A 126 6.07 -19.12 -19.24
N ALA A 127 6.92 -20.15 -19.21
CA ALA A 127 6.81 -21.31 -20.09
C ALA A 127 5.66 -22.26 -19.69
N ASN A 128 5.11 -22.13 -18.49
CA ASN A 128 4.01 -22.95 -17.98
C ASN A 128 2.65 -22.34 -18.39
N PRO A 129 1.89 -22.98 -19.31
CA PRO A 129 0.61 -22.42 -19.76
C PRO A 129 -0.49 -22.41 -18.67
N ASN A 130 -0.28 -23.15 -17.57
CA ASN A 130 -1.22 -23.21 -16.44
C ASN A 130 -0.84 -22.24 -15.31
N SER A 131 0.24 -21.46 -15.45
CA SER A 131 0.63 -20.47 -14.46
C SER A 131 -0.28 -19.25 -14.51
N GLU A 132 -0.57 -18.69 -13.32
CA GLU A 132 -1.19 -17.38 -13.16
C GLU A 132 -0.14 -16.26 -13.20
N ASN A 133 1.14 -16.59 -13.37
CA ASN A 133 2.28 -15.66 -13.38
C ASN A 133 2.37 -14.79 -12.11
N ASP A 134 2.11 -15.38 -10.98
CA ASP A 134 2.05 -14.72 -9.67
C ASP A 134 3.14 -15.26 -8.73
N PHE A 135 3.75 -14.36 -7.92
CA PHE A 135 4.78 -14.75 -6.97
C PHE A 135 4.24 -15.72 -5.92
N GLY A 136 3.12 -15.38 -5.28
CA GLY A 136 2.54 -16.17 -4.19
C GLY A 136 1.95 -17.49 -4.65
N LYS A 137 1.32 -17.52 -5.83
CA LYS A 137 0.65 -18.74 -6.34
C LYS A 137 1.59 -19.69 -7.07
N ASN A 138 2.63 -19.18 -7.72
CA ASN A 138 3.44 -19.97 -8.63
C ASN A 138 4.93 -19.97 -8.26
N VAL A 139 5.60 -18.83 -8.24
CA VAL A 139 7.07 -18.75 -8.12
C VAL A 139 7.54 -19.21 -6.75
N ILE A 140 6.99 -18.67 -5.67
CA ILE A 140 7.38 -19.01 -4.28
C ILE A 140 7.09 -20.48 -3.97
N PRO A 141 5.90 -21.04 -4.26
CA PRO A 141 5.64 -22.46 -4.07
C PRO A 141 6.58 -23.37 -4.87
N ALA A 142 6.91 -23.00 -6.13
CA ALA A 142 7.84 -23.78 -6.96
C ALA A 142 9.25 -23.79 -6.34
N MET A 143 9.76 -22.61 -5.92
CA MET A 143 11.05 -22.51 -5.24
C MET A 143 11.10 -23.36 -3.97
N LEU A 144 10.05 -23.30 -3.15
CA LEU A 144 9.97 -24.09 -1.91
C LEU A 144 9.89 -25.58 -2.20
N GLY A 145 9.10 -25.98 -3.22
CA GLY A 145 8.95 -27.37 -3.66
C GLY A 145 10.26 -28.00 -4.19
N ASP A 146 11.10 -27.19 -4.82
CA ASP A 146 12.42 -27.61 -5.31
C ASP A 146 13.49 -27.61 -4.20
N GLY A 147 13.13 -27.23 -2.95
CA GLY A 147 14.05 -27.21 -1.81
C GLY A 147 15.00 -26.03 -1.81
N GLU A 148 14.70 -24.94 -2.51
CA GLU A 148 15.47 -23.71 -2.41
C GLU A 148 15.45 -23.18 -0.98
N ARG A 149 16.60 -22.67 -0.49
CA ARG A 149 16.68 -22.08 0.83
C ARG A 149 15.94 -20.75 0.87
N MET A 150 14.84 -20.69 1.62
CA MET A 150 14.02 -19.51 1.76
C MET A 150 13.98 -19.06 3.23
N ALA A 151 14.11 -17.76 3.47
CA ALA A 151 14.16 -17.19 4.82
C ALA A 151 13.05 -16.19 5.04
N ALA A 152 12.54 -16.12 6.26
CA ALA A 152 11.71 -15.03 6.72
C ALA A 152 12.58 -13.92 7.33
N TYR A 153 12.19 -12.67 7.08
CA TYR A 153 12.68 -11.48 7.76
C TYR A 153 11.53 -10.87 8.56
N ARG A 154 11.57 -11.03 9.88
CA ARG A 154 10.52 -10.48 10.76
C ARG A 154 10.64 -8.97 10.80
N PHE A 155 9.65 -8.30 10.25
CA PHE A 155 9.52 -6.85 10.31
C PHE A 155 8.79 -6.43 11.58
N SER A 156 9.23 -5.33 12.16
CA SER A 156 8.57 -4.67 13.30
C SER A 156 8.40 -3.20 12.96
N GLY A 157 7.18 -2.70 12.99
CA GLY A 157 6.82 -1.33 12.66
C GLY A 157 5.42 -1.25 12.04
N TYR A 158 5.04 -0.04 11.65
CA TYR A 158 3.77 0.15 10.95
C TYR A 158 3.82 -0.48 9.56
N TRP A 159 2.80 -1.25 9.23
CA TRP A 159 2.54 -1.77 7.89
C TRP A 159 1.04 -1.88 7.62
N LYS A 160 0.61 -1.40 6.46
CA LYS A 160 -0.77 -1.53 6.00
C LYS A 160 -0.81 -1.70 4.49
N ASP A 161 -1.51 -2.74 4.05
CA ASP A 161 -1.91 -2.95 2.66
C ASP A 161 -3.16 -2.09 2.39
N VAL A 162 -3.08 -1.17 1.43
CA VAL A 162 -4.17 -0.24 1.07
C VAL A 162 -4.88 -0.65 -0.22
N GLY A 163 -4.96 -1.94 -0.47
CA GLY A 163 -5.65 -2.51 -1.64
C GLY A 163 -7.17 -2.41 -1.63
N THR A 164 -7.80 -1.92 -0.55
CA THR A 164 -9.24 -1.63 -0.47
C THR A 164 -9.48 -0.18 -0.05
N LEU A 165 -10.69 0.34 -0.34
CA LEU A 165 -11.07 1.71 0.02
C LEU A 165 -11.10 1.90 1.54
N GLU A 166 -11.56 0.88 2.26
CA GLU A 166 -11.58 0.88 3.73
C GLU A 166 -10.15 0.96 4.29
N SER A 167 -9.23 0.12 3.80
CA SER A 167 -7.84 0.15 4.27
C SER A 167 -7.11 1.43 3.88
N LEU A 168 -7.46 2.05 2.75
CA LEU A 168 -6.98 3.37 2.37
C LEU A 168 -7.47 4.46 3.34
N TRP A 169 -8.76 4.42 3.69
CA TRP A 169 -9.33 5.34 4.66
C TRP A 169 -8.69 5.15 6.05
N ASP A 170 -8.62 3.92 6.52
CA ASP A 170 -7.98 3.56 7.79
C ASP A 170 -6.53 4.05 7.87
N ALA A 171 -5.74 3.84 6.81
CA ALA A 171 -4.35 4.28 6.77
C ALA A 171 -4.21 5.81 6.87
N ASN A 172 -5.19 6.56 6.31
CA ASN A 172 -5.22 8.01 6.47
C ASN A 172 -5.62 8.42 7.88
N MET A 173 -6.53 7.70 8.54
CA MET A 173 -6.89 7.94 9.95
C MET A 173 -5.72 7.59 10.88
N ASP A 174 -5.00 6.51 10.60
CA ASP A 174 -3.79 6.11 11.36
C ASP A 174 -2.72 7.22 11.36
N MET A 175 -2.61 8.00 10.26
CA MET A 175 -1.70 9.16 10.20
C MET A 175 -2.00 10.23 11.24
N LEU A 176 -3.25 10.31 11.69
CA LEU A 176 -3.68 11.29 12.69
C LEU A 176 -3.40 10.80 14.12
N SER A 177 -3.16 9.50 14.32
CA SER A 177 -2.93 8.90 15.63
C SER A 177 -1.44 8.70 15.91
N PRO A 178 -0.87 9.37 16.93
CA PRO A 178 0.51 9.09 17.35
C PRO A 178 0.74 7.64 17.80
N GLU A 179 -0.33 6.95 18.21
CA GLU A 179 -0.26 5.58 18.71
C GLU A 179 -0.15 4.54 17.58
N SER A 180 -0.44 4.92 16.35
CA SER A 180 -0.36 4.02 15.19
C SER A 180 1.06 3.51 14.90
N GLY A 181 2.08 4.23 15.37
CA GLY A 181 3.49 3.93 15.06
C GLY A 181 3.92 4.41 13.67
N LEU A 182 3.06 5.11 12.92
CA LEU A 182 3.39 5.75 11.66
C LEU A 182 3.86 7.19 11.90
N ASP A 183 5.16 7.39 12.05
CA ASP A 183 5.76 8.71 12.16
C ASP A 183 6.20 9.23 10.79
N LEU A 184 5.41 10.14 10.22
CA LEU A 184 5.72 10.82 8.96
C LEU A 184 6.58 12.08 9.14
N LEU A 185 6.74 12.55 10.39
CA LEU A 185 7.49 13.76 10.74
C LEU A 185 8.92 13.46 11.21
N ASP A 186 9.34 12.19 11.22
CA ASP A 186 10.68 11.77 11.57
C ASP A 186 11.73 12.38 10.63
N GLU A 187 12.39 13.44 11.10
CA GLU A 187 13.42 14.15 10.35
C GLU A 187 14.69 13.31 10.12
N SER A 188 14.92 12.28 10.93
CA SER A 188 16.06 11.37 10.77
C SER A 188 15.87 10.41 9.59
N TRP A 189 14.63 10.20 9.17
CA TRP A 189 14.26 9.33 8.06
C TRP A 189 13.12 9.93 7.22
N PRO A 190 13.38 11.02 6.49
CA PRO A 190 12.35 11.73 5.74
C PRO A 190 11.83 10.92 4.56
N ILE A 191 10.53 11.02 4.31
CA ILE A 191 9.89 10.47 3.12
C ILE A 191 9.91 11.52 2.02
N TYR A 192 10.60 11.22 0.91
CA TYR A 192 10.67 12.11 -0.24
C TYR A 192 9.48 11.87 -1.16
N ALA A 193 8.72 12.93 -1.42
CA ALA A 193 7.61 12.93 -2.34
C ALA A 193 7.69 14.11 -3.31
N ARG A 194 6.89 14.08 -4.37
CA ARG A 194 6.77 15.22 -5.29
C ARG A 194 6.19 16.42 -4.53
N SER A 195 6.94 17.53 -4.50
CA SER A 195 6.45 18.78 -3.92
C SER A 195 5.36 19.37 -4.80
N VAL A 196 4.25 19.74 -4.17
CA VAL A 196 3.21 20.55 -4.82
C VAL A 196 3.60 22.03 -4.68
N ASN A 197 3.70 22.74 -5.80
CA ASN A 197 3.94 24.17 -5.82
C ASN A 197 2.61 24.91 -5.59
N ALA A 198 2.28 25.15 -4.32
CA ALA A 198 1.06 25.83 -3.91
C ALA A 198 1.39 26.83 -2.79
N PRO A 199 0.58 27.91 -2.62
CA PRO A 199 0.76 28.85 -1.52
C PRO A 199 0.58 28.15 -0.15
N PRO A 200 0.95 28.80 0.97
CA PRO A 200 0.56 28.33 2.29
C PRO A 200 -0.96 28.14 2.39
N ALA A 201 -1.38 27.22 3.27
CA ALA A 201 -2.80 27.06 3.55
C ALA A 201 -3.34 28.34 4.24
N PHE A 202 -4.55 28.75 3.88
CA PHE A 202 -5.27 29.86 4.50
C PHE A 202 -6.35 29.32 5.46
N LEU A 203 -6.39 29.92 6.65
CA LEU A 203 -7.41 29.61 7.67
C LEU A 203 -8.26 30.84 7.91
N GLY A 204 -9.54 30.76 7.60
CA GLY A 204 -10.52 31.82 7.82
C GLY A 204 -10.78 32.09 9.30
N ARG A 205 -11.34 33.24 9.62
CA ARG A 205 -11.57 33.68 11.02
C ARG A 205 -12.47 32.75 11.83
N ARG A 206 -13.37 32.01 11.18
CA ARG A 206 -14.33 31.10 11.80
C ARG A 206 -13.95 29.64 11.63
N CYS A 207 -12.81 29.37 11.01
CA CYS A 207 -12.31 28.05 10.81
C CYS A 207 -12.07 27.35 12.15
N GLN A 208 -12.52 26.08 12.24
CA GLN A 208 -12.29 25.21 13.38
C GLN A 208 -11.65 23.94 12.89
N ILE A 209 -10.46 23.63 13.38
CA ILE A 209 -9.71 22.43 13.00
C ILE A 209 -9.34 21.67 14.25
N SER A 210 -9.65 20.38 14.29
CA SER A 210 -9.24 19.49 15.36
C SER A 210 -8.83 18.14 14.79
N HIS A 211 -7.76 17.56 15.33
CA HIS A 211 -7.26 16.22 15.00
C HIS A 211 -7.27 15.91 13.50
N SER A 212 -6.68 16.80 12.70
CA SER A 212 -6.75 16.75 11.23
C SER A 212 -5.41 17.17 10.62
N ALA A 213 -5.10 16.57 9.46
CA ALA A 213 -3.98 16.98 8.64
C ALA A 213 -4.45 17.69 7.38
N PHE A 214 -3.79 18.81 7.02
CA PHE A 214 -4.09 19.54 5.80
C PHE A 214 -2.82 20.03 5.12
N ASN A 215 -2.91 20.31 3.83
CA ASN A 215 -1.74 20.58 3.01
C ASN A 215 -1.78 22.00 2.41
N ARG A 216 -0.70 22.36 1.72
CA ARG A 216 -0.53 23.65 1.00
C ARG A 216 -1.65 23.91 0.01
N GLY A 217 -1.96 25.17 -0.23
CA GLY A 217 -3.01 25.61 -1.15
C GLY A 217 -4.43 25.42 -0.63
N SER A 218 -4.61 24.85 0.56
CA SER A 218 -5.93 24.70 1.15
C SER A 218 -6.49 26.04 1.63
N ASP A 219 -7.80 26.26 1.40
CA ASP A 219 -8.58 27.39 1.85
C ASP A 219 -9.71 26.91 2.78
N LEU A 220 -9.54 27.12 4.09
CA LEU A 220 -10.36 26.49 5.11
C LEU A 220 -11.12 27.56 5.92
N GLU A 221 -12.41 27.71 5.67
CA GLU A 221 -13.31 28.64 6.37
C GLU A 221 -14.34 27.93 7.26
N GLY A 222 -14.51 26.62 7.08
CA GLY A 222 -15.45 25.76 7.80
C GLY A 222 -14.81 25.00 8.96
N THR A 223 -15.48 23.91 9.36
CA THR A 223 -15.06 22.98 10.42
C THR A 223 -14.46 21.73 9.81
N VAL A 224 -13.28 21.31 10.30
CA VAL A 224 -12.59 20.08 9.86
C VAL A 224 -12.18 19.28 11.09
N GLU A 225 -12.66 18.06 11.21
CA GLU A 225 -12.43 17.18 12.36
C GLU A 225 -12.02 15.77 11.90
N ASN A 226 -11.01 15.17 12.54
CA ASN A 226 -10.58 13.80 12.26
C ASN A 226 -10.45 13.51 10.75
N SER A 227 -9.84 14.41 9.98
CA SER A 227 -9.83 14.33 8.52
C SER A 227 -8.46 14.63 7.92
N VAL A 228 -8.21 14.08 6.73
CA VAL A 228 -6.97 14.30 5.98
C VAL A 228 -7.29 15.02 4.68
N LEU A 229 -6.72 16.20 4.49
CA LEU A 229 -6.91 17.05 3.33
C LEU A 229 -5.63 17.16 2.51
N ALA A 230 -5.69 16.70 1.28
CA ALA A 230 -4.61 16.84 0.30
C ALA A 230 -4.43 18.31 -0.15
N PRO A 231 -3.46 18.65 -1.02
CA PRO A 231 -3.23 20.01 -1.47
C PRO A 231 -4.44 20.63 -2.21
N ASN A 232 -4.58 21.95 -2.08
CA ASN A 232 -5.59 22.76 -2.78
C ASN A 232 -7.04 22.40 -2.45
N VAL A 233 -7.32 21.89 -1.27
CA VAL A 233 -8.69 21.63 -0.79
C VAL A 233 -9.33 22.93 -0.30
N THR A 234 -10.59 23.15 -0.68
CA THR A 234 -11.41 24.26 -0.19
C THR A 234 -12.56 23.76 0.69
N VAL A 235 -12.68 24.34 1.90
CA VAL A 235 -13.81 24.08 2.81
C VAL A 235 -14.49 25.42 3.13
N GLY A 236 -15.65 25.66 2.56
CA GLY A 236 -16.37 26.93 2.63
C GLY A 236 -16.96 27.26 4.01
N GLU A 237 -17.37 28.51 4.21
CA GLU A 237 -17.94 29.01 5.47
C GLU A 237 -19.16 28.16 5.92
N GLY A 238 -19.15 27.71 7.17
CA GLY A 238 -20.22 26.87 7.74
C GLY A 238 -20.27 25.44 7.20
N ALA A 239 -19.37 25.06 6.29
CA ALA A 239 -19.25 23.67 5.89
C ALA A 239 -18.58 22.84 7.00
N ARG A 240 -18.86 21.54 7.03
CA ARG A 240 -18.28 20.59 7.99
C ARG A 240 -17.74 19.37 7.26
N VAL A 241 -16.51 19.01 7.61
CA VAL A 241 -15.84 17.79 7.14
C VAL A 241 -15.39 17.00 8.35
N SER A 242 -15.82 15.75 8.46
CA SER A 242 -15.43 14.87 9.57
C SER A 242 -15.15 13.44 9.10
N TYR A 243 -14.14 12.79 9.70
CA TYR A 243 -13.72 11.41 9.40
C TYR A 243 -13.58 11.14 7.90
N SER A 244 -12.99 12.09 7.17
CA SER A 244 -12.99 12.06 5.71
C SER A 244 -11.59 12.29 5.13
N VAL A 245 -11.37 11.71 3.94
CA VAL A 245 -10.15 11.89 3.15
C VAL A 245 -10.48 12.64 1.88
N LEU A 246 -9.95 13.84 1.72
CA LEU A 246 -10.18 14.71 0.58
C LEU A 246 -8.93 14.78 -0.29
N PHE A 247 -9.03 14.30 -1.53
CA PHE A 247 -7.94 14.32 -2.50
C PHE A 247 -7.70 15.73 -3.08
N PRO A 248 -6.63 15.95 -3.87
CA PRO A 248 -6.26 17.28 -4.33
C PRO A 248 -7.38 18.01 -5.06
N GLY A 249 -7.54 19.32 -4.76
CA GLY A 249 -8.47 20.17 -5.47
C GLY A 249 -9.95 19.97 -5.12
N VAL A 250 -10.27 19.15 -4.13
CA VAL A 250 -11.65 18.97 -3.66
C VAL A 250 -12.20 20.29 -3.12
N THR A 251 -13.46 20.59 -3.46
CA THR A 251 -14.18 21.78 -2.99
C THR A 251 -15.44 21.36 -2.24
N VAL A 252 -15.54 21.72 -0.96
CA VAL A 252 -16.73 21.60 -0.14
C VAL A 252 -17.34 23.00 0.02
N GLU A 253 -18.47 23.26 -0.66
CA GLU A 253 -19.10 24.58 -0.69
C GLU A 253 -19.73 24.97 0.67
N PRO A 254 -19.99 26.28 0.87
CA PRO A 254 -20.58 26.78 2.13
C PRO A 254 -21.80 26.01 2.60
N GLY A 255 -21.80 25.65 3.89
CA GLY A 255 -22.89 24.93 4.55
C GLY A 255 -23.01 23.45 4.21
N ALA A 256 -22.15 22.90 3.35
CA ALA A 256 -22.17 21.48 3.04
C ALA A 256 -21.58 20.63 4.19
N VAL A 257 -22.03 19.39 4.29
CA VAL A 257 -21.58 18.42 5.30
C VAL A 257 -21.02 17.19 4.61
N VAL A 258 -19.81 16.78 4.98
CA VAL A 258 -19.11 15.59 4.48
C VAL A 258 -18.67 14.76 5.68
N GLU A 259 -19.15 13.52 5.77
CA GLU A 259 -18.86 12.63 6.90
C GLU A 259 -18.55 11.23 6.43
N TYR A 260 -17.48 10.61 6.99
CA TYR A 260 -17.05 9.25 6.65
C TYR A 260 -16.98 9.03 5.14
N ALA A 261 -16.17 9.85 4.46
CA ALA A 261 -16.09 9.84 3.01
C ALA A 261 -14.65 9.88 2.48
N ILE A 262 -14.47 9.30 1.30
CA ILE A 262 -13.29 9.53 0.43
C ILE A 262 -13.78 10.32 -0.79
N LEU A 263 -13.23 11.51 -0.99
CA LEU A 263 -13.52 12.34 -2.15
C LEU A 263 -12.32 12.35 -3.10
N GLY A 264 -12.53 11.88 -4.34
CA GLY A 264 -11.52 11.86 -5.39
C GLY A 264 -11.10 13.26 -5.84
N GLU A 265 -10.01 13.31 -6.63
CA GLU A 265 -9.39 14.56 -7.08
C GLU A 265 -10.40 15.46 -7.81
N GLY A 266 -10.45 16.75 -7.43
CA GLY A 266 -11.30 17.75 -8.07
C GLY A 266 -12.79 17.63 -7.79
N CYS A 267 -13.25 16.68 -6.98
CA CYS A 267 -14.67 16.57 -6.60
C CYS A 267 -15.20 17.85 -5.97
N ARG A 268 -16.50 18.12 -6.23
CA ARG A 268 -17.19 19.30 -5.70
C ARG A 268 -18.50 18.92 -5.01
N ILE A 269 -18.61 19.29 -3.73
CA ILE A 269 -19.82 19.12 -2.94
C ILE A 269 -20.54 20.46 -2.90
N GLY A 270 -21.75 20.48 -3.47
CA GLY A 270 -22.54 21.70 -3.61
C GLY A 270 -23.01 22.28 -2.29
N ARG A 271 -23.38 23.57 -2.32
CA ARG A 271 -23.85 24.33 -1.16
C ARG A 271 -24.98 23.62 -0.42
N ASN A 272 -24.86 23.52 0.93
CA ASN A 272 -25.81 22.89 1.83
C ASN A 272 -26.13 21.41 1.52
N CYS A 273 -25.35 20.74 0.65
CA CYS A 273 -25.48 19.30 0.43
C CYS A 273 -24.92 18.51 1.62
N ARG A 274 -25.48 17.34 1.86
CA ARG A 274 -24.90 16.34 2.80
C ARG A 274 -24.40 15.12 2.01
N LEU A 275 -23.19 14.68 2.29
CA LEU A 275 -22.57 13.48 1.73
C LEU A 275 -22.04 12.61 2.87
N GLY A 276 -22.38 11.32 2.81
CA GLY A 276 -22.00 10.37 3.84
C GLY A 276 -22.81 10.50 5.12
N GLY A 277 -22.38 9.85 6.15
CA GLY A 277 -23.00 9.82 7.48
C GLY A 277 -22.19 8.94 8.43
N THR A 278 -22.61 8.87 9.68
CA THR A 278 -21.97 8.00 10.67
C THR A 278 -22.20 6.52 10.33
N PRO A 279 -21.33 5.60 10.75
CA PRO A 279 -21.53 4.17 10.52
C PRO A 279 -22.89 3.64 11.00
N GLU A 280 -23.44 4.22 12.06
CA GLU A 280 -24.76 3.84 12.59
C GLU A 280 -25.92 4.30 11.70
N GLU A 281 -25.77 5.42 10.99
CA GLU A 281 -26.77 5.98 10.08
C GLU A 281 -26.78 5.30 8.70
N THR A 282 -25.71 4.63 8.33
CA THR A 282 -25.51 4.09 6.97
C THR A 282 -25.65 2.57 6.87
N ALA A 283 -26.27 1.92 7.84
CA ALA A 283 -26.61 0.50 7.74
C ALA A 283 -27.33 0.17 6.41
N PRO A 284 -27.05 -0.96 5.74
CA PRO A 284 -26.42 -2.16 6.27
C PRO A 284 -24.91 -2.27 6.05
N ASP A 285 -24.25 -1.30 5.44
CA ASP A 285 -22.81 -1.30 5.26
C ASP A 285 -22.14 -1.10 6.63
N PRO A 286 -21.32 -2.05 7.12
CA PRO A 286 -20.70 -1.96 8.43
C PRO A 286 -19.78 -0.75 8.61
N TRP A 287 -19.29 -0.14 7.50
CA TRP A 287 -18.41 1.02 7.57
C TRP A 287 -19.09 2.36 7.28
N GLY A 288 -20.19 2.33 6.59
CA GLY A 288 -20.85 3.56 6.15
C GLY A 288 -19.99 4.50 5.31
N LEU A 289 -18.85 4.02 4.78
CA LEU A 289 -17.90 4.82 4.03
C LEU A 289 -18.47 5.19 2.66
N THR A 290 -18.55 6.49 2.39
CA THR A 290 -19.04 7.01 1.11
C THR A 290 -17.85 7.36 0.22
N VAL A 291 -17.85 6.91 -1.03
CA VAL A 291 -16.78 7.20 -1.99
C VAL A 291 -17.35 7.94 -3.19
N LEU A 292 -16.77 9.10 -3.50
CA LEU A 292 -17.08 9.88 -4.68
C LEU A 292 -15.83 9.95 -5.57
N ALA A 293 -15.92 9.38 -6.76
CA ALA A 293 -14.90 9.52 -7.81
C ALA A 293 -15.09 10.83 -8.59
N PRO A 294 -14.04 11.37 -9.21
CA PRO A 294 -14.10 12.57 -10.03
C PRO A 294 -15.00 12.41 -11.25
#